data_a73863bbaf192849543c2b6a4fe1bad2
#
_entry.id   a73863bbaf192849543c2b6a4fe1bad2
#
_cell.length_a   1.000
_cell.length_b   1.000
_cell.length_c   1.000
_cell.angle_alpha   90.00
_cell.angle_beta   90.00
_cell.angle_gamma   90.00
#
_symmetry.space_group_name_H-M   'P 1'
#
loop_
_entity.id
_entity.type
_entity.pdbx_description
1 polymer ?
#
loop_
_entity_poly.entity_id
_entity_poly.type
_entity_poly.pdbx_seq_one_letter_code
_entity_poly.pdbx_strand_id
1 'polypeptide(L)'
;MPAQAVMKAGLQAYIDRMNAGDAAGLVALFAPDATIEDPVGTPPKRGSEIAAWFADSVAFGARIIPVAPIRGSHGNEAALVFEVTFEPPGGPRTRIRSVDVCRFDEAGLITSLRAFWGVDDVEECGNES
;
A
#
# COMPACT_ATOMS: atom_id res chain seq x y z
N MET A 1 -2.35 16.11 15.82
CA MET A 1 -2.89 15.04 15.00
C MET A 1 -3.24 15.56 13.63
N PRO A 2 -2.91 14.83 12.54
CA PRO A 2 -3.30 15.28 11.22
C PRO A 2 -4.81 15.22 11.06
N ALA A 3 -5.35 16.11 10.23
CA ALA A 3 -6.78 16.11 9.93
C ALA A 3 -7.16 14.86 9.13
N GLN A 4 -8.39 14.40 9.30
CA GLN A 4 -8.91 13.25 8.56
C GLN A 4 -8.74 13.43 7.04
N ALA A 5 -9.00 14.64 6.54
CA ALA A 5 -8.86 14.95 5.11
C ALA A 5 -7.43 14.78 4.62
N VAL A 6 -6.43 15.12 5.44
CA VAL A 6 -5.01 14.97 5.09
C VAL A 6 -4.65 13.49 4.99
N MET A 7 -5.13 12.66 5.91
CA MET A 7 -4.88 11.22 5.90
C MET A 7 -5.54 10.55 4.68
N LYS A 8 -6.77 10.93 4.38
CA LYS A 8 -7.48 10.39 3.21
C LYS A 8 -6.79 10.80 1.92
N ALA A 9 -6.32 12.05 1.83
CA ALA A 9 -5.56 12.52 0.66
C ALA A 9 -4.25 11.76 0.52
N GLY A 10 -3.59 11.42 1.63
CA GLY A 10 -2.37 10.61 1.61
C GLY A 10 -2.61 9.22 1.05
N LEU A 11 -3.68 8.55 1.45
CA LEU A 11 -4.03 7.23 0.93
C LEU A 11 -4.50 7.31 -0.53
N GLN A 12 -5.19 8.37 -0.93
CA GLN A 12 -5.55 8.56 -2.33
C GLN A 12 -4.29 8.76 -3.18
N ALA A 13 -3.31 9.51 -2.70
CA ALA A 13 -2.03 9.67 -3.38
C ALA A 13 -1.31 8.33 -3.52
N TYR A 14 -1.38 7.48 -2.50
CA TYR A 14 -0.80 6.13 -2.55
C TYR A 14 -1.41 5.32 -3.70
N ILE A 15 -2.74 5.32 -3.83
CA ILE A 15 -3.43 4.66 -4.93
C ILE A 15 -2.98 5.22 -6.27
N ASP A 16 -3.02 6.54 -6.41
CA ASP A 16 -2.75 7.21 -7.68
C ASP A 16 -1.30 7.00 -8.13
N ARG A 17 -0.35 7.09 -7.21
CA ARG A 17 1.07 6.91 -7.52
C ARG A 17 1.42 5.47 -7.84
N MET A 18 0.83 4.52 -7.14
CA MET A 18 1.01 3.10 -7.48
C MET A 18 0.50 2.84 -8.89
N ASN A 19 -0.69 3.31 -9.21
CA ASN A 19 -1.32 3.09 -10.51
C ASN A 19 -0.62 3.85 -11.65
N ALA A 20 0.11 4.91 -11.31
CA ALA A 20 0.93 5.65 -12.27
C ALA A 20 2.34 5.07 -12.44
N GLY A 21 2.71 4.06 -11.64
CA GLY A 21 4.06 3.51 -11.68
C GLY A 21 5.11 4.45 -11.12
N ASP A 22 4.75 5.30 -10.17
CA ASP A 22 5.62 6.33 -9.60
C ASP A 22 6.23 5.86 -8.27
N ALA A 23 7.27 5.05 -8.37
CA ALA A 23 7.94 4.49 -7.19
C ALA A 23 8.53 5.57 -6.29
N ALA A 24 9.18 6.57 -6.87
CA ALA A 24 9.76 7.67 -6.09
C ALA A 24 8.67 8.48 -5.36
N GLY A 25 7.53 8.70 -6.03
CA GLY A 25 6.39 9.37 -5.44
C GLY A 25 5.78 8.59 -4.29
N LEU A 26 5.79 7.25 -4.37
CA LEU A 26 5.33 6.40 -3.27
C LEU A 26 6.24 6.54 -2.05
N VAL A 27 7.54 6.46 -2.24
CA VAL A 27 8.51 6.62 -1.15
C VAL A 27 8.34 7.99 -0.47
N ALA A 28 8.06 9.03 -1.25
CA ALA A 28 7.89 10.39 -0.74
C ALA A 28 6.69 10.55 0.21
N LEU A 29 5.76 9.60 0.22
CA LEU A 29 4.61 9.62 1.14
C LEU A 29 4.97 9.18 2.56
N PHE A 30 6.17 8.59 2.75
CA PHE A 30 6.56 7.96 4.00
C PHE A 30 7.57 8.79 4.76
N ALA A 31 7.44 8.78 6.10
CA ALA A 31 8.44 9.38 6.98
C ALA A 31 9.76 8.60 6.90
N PRO A 32 10.90 9.24 7.21
CA PRO A 32 12.21 8.56 7.11
C PRO A 32 12.34 7.29 7.97
N ASP A 33 11.64 7.24 9.10
CA ASP A 33 11.67 6.11 10.04
C ASP A 33 10.45 5.19 9.90
N ALA A 34 9.71 5.32 8.80
CA ALA A 34 8.50 4.53 8.57
C ALA A 34 8.80 3.03 8.50
N THR A 35 7.75 2.24 8.77
CA THR A 35 7.78 0.78 8.64
C THR A 35 6.65 0.30 7.76
N ILE A 36 6.89 -0.79 7.03
CA ILE A 36 5.87 -1.49 6.26
C ILE A 36 5.86 -2.96 6.68
N GLU A 37 4.72 -3.42 7.19
CA GLU A 37 4.44 -4.85 7.37
C GLU A 37 3.46 -5.28 6.28
N ASP A 38 3.89 -6.11 5.35
CA ASP A 38 3.05 -6.50 4.24
C ASP A 38 3.36 -7.96 3.84
N PRO A 39 2.53 -8.91 4.26
CA PRO A 39 1.40 -8.73 5.18
C PRO A 39 1.82 -8.68 6.65
N VAL A 40 0.90 -8.30 7.51
CA VAL A 40 1.12 -8.35 8.96
C VAL A 40 1.55 -9.77 9.36
N GLY A 41 2.59 -9.85 10.19
CA GLY A 41 3.20 -11.11 10.59
C GLY A 41 4.52 -11.40 9.87
N THR A 42 4.92 -10.56 8.92
CA THR A 42 6.24 -10.64 8.28
C THR A 42 7.15 -9.55 8.86
N PRO A 43 8.49 -9.70 8.71
CA PRO A 43 9.41 -8.69 9.24
C PRO A 43 9.14 -7.31 8.64
N PRO A 44 9.09 -6.25 9.45
CA PRO A 44 8.87 -4.91 8.94
C PRO A 44 10.01 -4.45 8.02
N LYS A 45 9.65 -3.81 6.93
CA LYS A 45 10.62 -3.17 6.01
C LYS A 45 10.88 -1.74 6.49
N ARG A 46 12.12 -1.30 6.40
CA ARG A 46 12.57 0.03 6.83
C ARG A 46 13.60 0.59 5.87
N GLY A 47 13.71 1.91 5.84
CA GLY A 47 14.76 2.60 5.09
C GLY A 47 14.79 2.21 3.63
N SER A 48 15.95 1.81 3.13
CA SER A 48 16.13 1.44 1.72
C SER A 48 15.30 0.24 1.30
N GLU A 49 14.85 -0.59 2.23
CA GLU A 49 13.96 -1.72 1.93
C GLU A 49 12.60 -1.24 1.42
N ILE A 50 12.14 -0.08 1.90
CA ILE A 50 10.88 0.51 1.44
C ILE A 50 10.99 0.94 -0.02
N ALA A 51 12.09 1.60 -0.38
CA ALA A 51 12.32 2.00 -1.76
C ALA A 51 12.41 0.78 -2.70
N ALA A 52 13.10 -0.27 -2.27
CA ALA A 52 13.21 -1.52 -3.04
C ALA A 52 11.84 -2.19 -3.18
N TRP A 53 11.04 -2.18 -2.14
CA TRP A 53 9.68 -2.75 -2.15
C TRP A 53 8.80 -2.08 -3.22
N PHE A 54 8.81 -0.74 -3.26
CA PHE A 54 8.01 -0.02 -4.24
C PHE A 54 8.58 -0.12 -5.66
N ALA A 55 9.90 -0.17 -5.79
CA ALA A 55 10.51 -0.40 -7.10
C ALA A 55 10.07 -1.74 -7.68
N ASP A 56 10.04 -2.80 -6.87
CA ASP A 56 9.58 -4.11 -7.27
C ASP A 56 8.08 -4.10 -7.59
N SER A 57 7.28 -3.48 -6.74
CA SER A 57 5.82 -3.39 -6.96
C SER A 57 5.50 -2.75 -8.30
N VAL A 58 6.16 -1.65 -8.61
CA VAL A 58 5.99 -0.95 -9.88
C VAL A 58 6.49 -1.82 -11.05
N ALA A 59 7.64 -2.47 -10.89
CA ALA A 59 8.20 -3.33 -11.93
C ALA A 59 7.27 -4.52 -12.24
N PHE A 60 6.56 -5.03 -11.23
CA PHE A 60 5.60 -6.13 -11.42
C PHE A 60 4.22 -5.65 -11.90
N GLY A 61 4.08 -4.36 -12.17
CA GLY A 61 2.84 -3.80 -12.68
C GLY A 61 1.72 -3.74 -11.65
N ALA A 62 2.05 -3.52 -10.39
CA ALA A 62 1.05 -3.45 -9.33
C ALA A 62 0.00 -2.38 -9.61
N ARG A 63 -1.27 -2.75 -9.50
CA ARG A 63 -2.39 -1.86 -9.68
C ARG A 63 -3.38 -2.01 -8.56
N ILE A 64 -3.73 -0.90 -7.93
CA ILE A 64 -4.67 -0.86 -6.81
C ILE A 64 -6.06 -0.54 -7.31
N ILE A 65 -7.04 -1.32 -6.88
CA ILE A 65 -8.45 -1.12 -7.19
C ILE A 65 -9.17 -0.96 -5.85
N PRO A 66 -9.56 0.27 -5.45
CA PRO A 66 -10.30 0.46 -4.21
C PRO A 66 -11.67 -0.23 -4.31
N VAL A 67 -12.09 -0.89 -3.24
CA VAL A 67 -13.39 -1.58 -3.20
C VAL A 67 -14.36 -0.92 -2.23
N ALA A 68 -13.92 0.13 -1.54
CA ALA A 68 -14.74 0.92 -0.63
C ALA A 68 -14.11 2.29 -0.48
N PRO A 69 -14.84 3.32 -0.03
CA PRO A 69 -14.24 4.61 0.28
C PRO A 69 -13.18 4.48 1.37
N ILE A 70 -12.14 5.30 1.28
CA ILE A 70 -11.10 5.36 2.30
C ILE A 70 -11.74 5.74 3.64
N ARG A 71 -11.37 5.02 4.69
CA ARG A 71 -11.88 5.28 6.04
C ARG A 71 -10.89 6.14 6.82
N GLY A 72 -11.38 7.22 7.43
CA GLY A 72 -10.64 7.95 8.43
C GLY A 72 -10.89 7.40 9.82
N SER A 73 -10.41 8.12 10.81
CA SER A 73 -10.64 7.80 12.22
C SER A 73 -10.60 9.08 13.04
N HIS A 74 -10.87 8.96 14.34
CA HIS A 74 -10.71 10.06 15.28
C HIS A 74 -9.26 10.19 15.78
N GLY A 75 -8.39 9.29 15.34
CA GLY A 75 -6.97 9.30 15.68
C GLY A 75 -6.11 9.67 14.49
N ASN A 76 -4.90 9.13 14.48
CA ASN A 76 -3.90 9.37 13.44
C ASN A 76 -3.78 8.22 12.46
N GLU A 77 -4.81 7.40 12.33
CA GLU A 77 -4.82 6.24 11.43
C GLU A 77 -5.97 6.34 10.43
N ALA A 78 -5.73 5.79 9.24
CA ALA A 78 -6.76 5.66 8.20
C ALA A 78 -6.58 4.30 7.52
N ALA A 79 -7.64 3.83 6.89
CA ALA A 79 -7.67 2.49 6.30
C ALA A 79 -8.15 2.52 4.86
N LEU A 80 -7.54 1.65 4.04
CA LEU A 80 -7.86 1.46 2.63
C LEU A 80 -8.24 0.00 2.41
N VAL A 81 -9.43 -0.24 1.85
CA VAL A 81 -9.89 -1.57 1.48
C VAL A 81 -9.77 -1.69 -0.04
N PHE A 82 -9.00 -2.67 -0.51
CA PHE A 82 -8.67 -2.71 -1.93
C PHE A 82 -8.31 -4.11 -2.41
N GLU A 83 -8.22 -4.23 -3.73
CA GLU A 83 -7.56 -5.35 -4.40
C GLU A 83 -6.32 -4.81 -5.10
N VAL A 84 -5.26 -5.60 -5.12
CA VAL A 84 -4.07 -5.29 -5.90
C VAL A 84 -3.82 -6.45 -6.87
N THR A 85 -3.51 -6.11 -8.12
CA THR A 85 -3.12 -7.10 -9.12
C THR A 85 -1.68 -6.82 -9.57
N PHE A 86 -0.92 -7.87 -9.83
CA PHE A 86 0.47 -7.75 -10.28
C PHE A 86 0.91 -9.06 -10.94
N GLU A 87 2.03 -8.99 -11.68
CA GLU A 87 2.66 -10.17 -12.28
C GLU A 87 4.06 -10.33 -11.68
N PRO A 88 4.25 -11.29 -10.75
CA PRO A 88 5.59 -11.57 -10.25
C PRO A 88 6.46 -12.19 -11.33
N PRO A 89 7.80 -12.04 -11.26
CA PRO A 89 8.71 -12.61 -12.25
C PRO A 89 8.52 -14.12 -12.34
N GLY A 90 8.25 -14.60 -13.57
CA GLY A 90 8.07 -16.03 -13.81
C GLY A 90 6.83 -16.65 -13.21
N GLY A 91 5.97 -15.85 -12.63
CA GLY A 91 4.73 -16.33 -12.00
C GLY A 91 3.49 -15.87 -12.76
N PRO A 92 2.32 -16.40 -12.36
CA PRO A 92 1.06 -15.99 -12.96
C PRO A 92 0.63 -14.63 -12.43
N ARG A 93 -0.23 -13.96 -13.21
CA ARG A 93 -0.89 -12.75 -12.73
C ARG A 93 -1.67 -13.07 -11.45
N THR A 94 -1.47 -12.25 -10.44
CA THR A 94 -1.97 -12.51 -9.08
C THR A 94 -2.83 -11.36 -8.61
N ARG A 95 -3.87 -11.67 -7.86
CA ARG A 95 -4.73 -10.69 -7.18
C ARG A 95 -4.69 -10.97 -5.68
N ILE A 96 -4.54 -9.92 -4.90
CA ILE A 96 -4.63 -10.00 -3.43
C ILE A 96 -5.74 -9.06 -2.97
N ARG A 97 -6.61 -9.55 -2.11
CA ARG A 97 -7.60 -8.72 -1.40
C ARG A 97 -6.99 -8.32 -0.07
N SER A 98 -6.90 -7.02 0.16
CA SER A 98 -6.15 -6.49 1.29
C SER A 98 -6.85 -5.33 1.97
N VAL A 99 -6.45 -5.10 3.20
CA VAL A 99 -6.77 -3.88 3.94
C VAL A 99 -5.45 -3.30 4.43
N ASP A 100 -5.17 -2.04 4.07
CA ASP A 100 -4.02 -1.32 4.62
C ASP A 100 -4.50 -0.41 5.72
N VAL A 101 -3.81 -0.45 6.86
CA VAL A 101 -3.99 0.50 7.96
C VAL A 101 -2.72 1.31 8.07
N CYS A 102 -2.84 2.63 7.89
CA CYS A 102 -1.70 3.53 7.90
C CYS A 102 -1.80 4.50 9.06
N ARG A 103 -0.66 4.70 9.74
CA ARG A 103 -0.50 5.74 10.76
C ARG A 103 0.24 6.91 10.14
N PHE A 104 -0.13 8.13 10.53
CA PHE A 104 0.41 9.36 9.97
C PHE A 104 1.00 10.23 11.08
N ASP A 105 2.03 10.99 10.74
CA ASP A 105 2.59 12.00 11.64
C ASP A 105 1.91 13.37 11.43
N GLU A 106 2.34 14.36 12.19
CA GLU A 106 1.76 15.71 12.14
C GLU A 106 1.97 16.39 10.78
N ALA A 107 3.00 16.00 10.05
CA ALA A 107 3.25 16.52 8.70
C ALA A 107 2.42 15.83 7.62
N GLY A 108 1.65 14.80 8.00
CA GLY A 108 0.84 14.03 7.06
C GLY A 108 1.59 12.93 6.34
N LEU A 109 2.81 12.59 6.79
CA LEU A 109 3.57 11.47 6.24
C LEU A 109 3.19 10.17 6.92
N ILE A 110 3.25 9.07 6.18
CA ILE A 110 2.95 7.75 6.71
C ILE A 110 4.14 7.27 7.55
N THR A 111 3.88 6.91 8.79
CA THR A 111 4.89 6.37 9.70
C THR A 111 4.80 4.86 9.83
N SER A 112 3.65 4.26 9.49
CA SER A 112 3.44 2.82 9.54
C SER A 112 2.38 2.44 8.53
N LEU A 113 2.68 1.44 7.72
CA LEU A 113 1.70 0.80 6.85
C LEU A 113 1.64 -0.67 7.24
N ARG A 114 0.45 -1.15 7.56
CA ARG A 114 0.24 -2.56 7.89
C ARG A 114 -0.84 -3.11 6.96
N ALA A 115 -0.46 -4.10 6.16
CA ALA A 115 -1.35 -4.72 5.19
C ALA A 115 -1.89 -6.04 5.75
N PHE A 116 -3.19 -6.18 5.72
CA PHE A 116 -3.87 -7.36 6.25
C PHE A 116 -4.39 -8.22 5.11
N TRP A 117 -3.68 -9.32 4.83
CA TRP A 117 -4.11 -10.35 3.92
C TRP A 117 -3.42 -11.66 4.30
N GLY A 118 -4.09 -12.77 4.08
CA GLY A 118 -3.57 -14.10 4.33
C GLY A 118 -3.60 -14.93 3.05
N VAL A 119 -3.22 -16.21 3.15
CA VAL A 119 -3.17 -17.09 1.97
C VAL A 119 -4.54 -17.23 1.28
N ASP A 120 -5.63 -17.12 2.05
CA ASP A 120 -6.98 -17.22 1.49
C ASP A 120 -7.39 -16.00 0.68
N ASP A 121 -6.63 -14.91 0.78
CA ASP A 121 -6.92 -13.65 0.10
C ASP A 121 -6.14 -13.50 -1.21
N VAL A 122 -5.38 -14.52 -1.59
CA VAL A 122 -4.55 -14.53 -2.79
C VAL A 122 -5.18 -15.45 -3.82
N GLU A 123 -5.31 -14.98 -5.06
CA GLU A 123 -5.79 -15.82 -6.15
C GLU A 123 -5.03 -15.54 -7.43
N GLU A 124 -4.92 -16.54 -8.29
CA GLU A 124 -4.39 -16.36 -9.62
C GLU A 124 -5.49 -15.85 -10.53
N CYS A 125 -5.19 -14.79 -11.32
CA CYS A 125 -6.16 -14.26 -12.29
C CYS A 125 -6.21 -15.05 -13.59
N GLY A 126 -5.29 -15.99 -13.78
CA GLY A 126 -5.22 -16.77 -14.98
C GLY A 126 -4.96 -15.92 -16.21
N ASN A 127 -5.52 -16.31 -17.33
CA ASN A 127 -5.37 -15.65 -18.62
C ASN A 127 -6.54 -14.71 -18.92
N GLU A 128 -7.11 -14.10 -17.92
CA GLU A 128 -8.15 -13.11 -18.13
C GLU A 128 -7.56 -11.92 -18.87
N SER A 129 -8.05 -11.68 -19.98
CA SER A 129 -7.62 -10.57 -20.82
C SER A 129 -8.79 -9.65 -21.10
#